data_47b061b381334e6f279f5a9ef8e50642
#
_entry.id   47b061b381334e6f279f5a9ef8e50642
#
_cell.length_a   1.000
_cell.length_b   1.000
_cell.length_c   1.000
_cell.angle_alpha   90.00
_cell.angle_beta   90.00
_cell.angle_gamma   90.00
#
_symmetry.space_group_name_H-M   'P 1'
#
loop_
_entity.id
_entity.type
_entity.pdbx_description
1 polymer ?
#
loop_
_entity_poly.entity_id
_entity_poly.type
_entity_poly.pdbx_seq_one_letter_code
_entity_poly.pdbx_strand_id
1 'polypeptide(L)' 'MQKARALFNFKGEQEGDLPFTKGEVICIVKKTNTTNDWWTGVLNGRQGIFPANFVELI' A
#
# COMPACT_ATOMS: atom_id res chain seq x y z
N MET A 1 4.22 10.56 10.13
CA MET A 1 4.33 9.38 9.26
C MET A 1 3.42 9.54 8.06
N GLN A 2 3.93 9.27 6.89
CA GLN A 2 3.16 9.44 5.67
C GLN A 2 2.13 8.33 5.51
N LYS A 3 0.96 8.68 5.00
CA LYS A 3 -0.13 7.73 4.81
C LYS A 3 -0.65 7.80 3.38
N ALA A 4 -1.31 6.74 2.97
CA ALA A 4 -1.93 6.65 1.66
C ALA A 4 -3.30 6.01 1.79
N ARG A 5 -4.21 6.41 0.90
CA ARG A 5 -5.55 5.81 0.85
C ARG A 5 -5.66 4.93 -0.37
N ALA A 6 -6.20 3.75 -0.20
CA ALA A 6 -6.39 2.81 -1.29
C ALA A 6 -7.44 3.30 -2.27
N LEU A 7 -7.10 3.33 -3.54
CA LEU A 7 -8.01 3.70 -4.63
C LEU A 7 -8.75 2.51 -5.20
N PHE A 8 -8.18 1.32 -5.03
CA PHE A 8 -8.73 0.07 -5.54
C PHE A 8 -8.51 -1.03 -4.54
N ASN A 9 -9.23 -2.13 -4.72
CA ASN A 9 -8.96 -3.34 -3.94
C ASN A 9 -7.69 -4.00 -4.45
N PHE A 10 -6.88 -4.51 -3.53
CA PHE A 10 -5.69 -5.27 -3.86
C PHE A 10 -5.70 -6.54 -3.03
N LYS A 11 -5.82 -7.68 -3.69
CA LYS A 11 -5.91 -8.96 -3.00
C LYS A 11 -4.55 -9.49 -2.56
N GLY A 12 -3.50 -9.09 -3.25
CA GLY A 12 -2.21 -9.72 -3.10
C GLY A 12 -2.22 -11.10 -3.76
N GLU A 13 -1.08 -11.55 -4.23
CA GLU A 13 -0.96 -12.86 -4.87
C GLU A 13 0.12 -13.70 -4.24
N GLN A 14 1.02 -13.07 -3.50
CA GLN A 14 2.17 -13.73 -2.93
C GLN A 14 2.28 -13.41 -1.46
N GLU A 15 2.96 -14.30 -0.74
CA GLU A 15 3.31 -14.03 0.63
C GLU A 15 4.17 -12.78 0.66
N GLY A 16 3.90 -11.89 1.60
CA GLY A 16 4.60 -10.61 1.66
C GLY A 16 3.84 -9.46 1.03
N ASP A 17 2.82 -9.75 0.22
CA ASP A 17 1.94 -8.70 -0.28
C ASP A 17 1.04 -8.18 0.84
N LEU A 18 0.65 -6.92 0.74
CA LEU A 18 -0.24 -6.29 1.71
C LEU A 18 -1.61 -6.10 1.07
N PRO A 19 -2.55 -7.00 1.31
CA PRO A 19 -3.89 -6.85 0.73
C PRO A 19 -4.66 -5.73 1.41
N PHE A 20 -5.50 -5.06 0.65
CA PHE A 20 -6.35 -4.00 1.19
C PHE A 20 -7.58 -3.83 0.32
N THR A 21 -8.56 -3.10 0.87
CA THR A 21 -9.77 -2.73 0.13
C THR A 21 -9.77 -1.22 -0.10
N LYS A 22 -10.49 -0.82 -1.14
CA LYS A 22 -10.64 0.57 -1.48
C LYS A 22 -11.09 1.39 -0.27
N GLY A 23 -10.43 2.50 -0.04
CA GLY A 23 -10.77 3.42 1.05
C GLY A 23 -9.94 3.22 2.31
N GLU A 24 -9.27 2.09 2.45
CA GLU A 24 -8.44 1.87 3.64
C GLU A 24 -7.21 2.77 3.60
N VAL A 25 -6.77 3.17 4.80
CA VAL A 25 -5.60 4.05 4.95
C VAL A 25 -4.42 3.22 5.41
N ILE A 26 -3.33 3.33 4.67
CA ILE A 26 -2.11 2.54 4.86
C ILE A 26 -1.01 3.46 5.35
N CYS A 27 -0.28 3.06 6.38
CA CYS A 27 0.90 3.79 6.83
C CYS A 27 2.08 3.42 5.95
N ILE A 28 2.73 4.41 5.35
CA ILE A 28 3.84 4.17 4.42
C ILE A 28 5.12 3.99 5.21
N VAL A 29 5.81 2.87 4.96
CA VAL A 29 7.09 2.57 5.58
C VAL A 29 8.22 2.93 4.63
N LYS A 30 8.07 2.60 3.35
CA LYS A 30 9.11 2.84 2.37
C LYS A 30 8.46 3.10 1.01
N LYS A 31 8.90 4.16 0.35
CA LYS A 31 8.38 4.48 -0.98
C LYS A 31 9.50 5.03 -1.85
N THR A 32 9.24 5.08 -3.15
CA THR A 32 10.11 5.70 -4.14
C THR A 32 9.43 6.92 -4.73
N ASN A 33 10.08 7.56 -5.71
CA ASN A 33 9.55 8.77 -6.32
C ASN A 33 8.54 8.51 -7.44
N THR A 34 8.27 7.25 -7.73
CA THR A 34 7.36 6.92 -8.82
C THR A 34 6.31 5.91 -8.38
N THR A 35 5.08 6.09 -8.87
CA THR A 35 4.00 5.15 -8.59
C THR A 35 4.08 3.90 -9.48
N ASN A 36 5.09 3.81 -10.35
CA ASN A 36 5.31 2.59 -11.12
C ASN A 36 5.99 1.49 -10.31
N ASP A 37 6.38 1.80 -9.09
CA ASP A 37 7.06 0.86 -8.21
C ASP A 37 6.09 0.25 -7.21
N TRP A 38 6.59 -0.69 -6.42
CA TRP A 38 5.89 -1.24 -5.27
C TRP A 38 6.46 -0.59 -4.03
N TRP A 39 5.59 -0.21 -3.13
CA TRP A 39 5.98 0.43 -1.87
C TRP A 39 5.69 -0.52 -0.71
N THR A 40 6.26 -0.21 0.45
CA THR A 40 6.03 -0.98 1.67
C THR A 40 5.17 -0.18 2.62
N GLY A 41 4.18 -0.82 3.22
CA GLY A 41 3.32 -0.17 4.19
C GLY A 41 2.84 -1.11 5.27
N VAL A 42 2.11 -0.54 6.23
CA VAL A 42 1.52 -1.28 7.35
C VAL A 42 0.03 -0.99 7.39
N LEU A 43 -0.75 -2.04 7.53
CA LEU A 43 -2.20 -1.93 7.67
C LEU A 43 -2.67 -3.01 8.63
N ASN A 44 -3.39 -2.58 9.68
CA ASN A 44 -3.95 -3.50 10.69
C ASN A 44 -2.86 -4.39 11.32
N GLY A 45 -1.69 -3.80 11.59
CA GLY A 45 -0.61 -4.53 12.24
C GLY A 45 0.18 -5.45 11.32
N ARG A 46 -0.11 -5.44 10.03
CA ARG A 46 0.56 -6.30 9.06
C ARG A 46 1.38 -5.43 8.11
N GLN A 47 2.62 -5.80 7.87
CA GLN A 47 3.51 -5.11 6.95
C GLN A 47 3.65 -5.89 5.66
N GLY A 48 3.65 -5.19 4.53
CA GLY A 48 3.82 -5.84 3.26
C GLY A 48 4.01 -4.84 2.14
N ILE A 49 4.11 -5.37 0.91
CA ILE A 49 4.32 -4.55 -0.27
C ILE A 49 3.04 -4.51 -1.12
N PHE A 50 2.92 -3.45 -1.88
CA PHE A 50 1.74 -3.23 -2.73
C PHE A 50 2.11 -2.33 -3.91
N PRO A 51 1.33 -2.40 -5.01
CA PRO A 51 1.57 -1.52 -6.15
C PRO A 51 1.20 -0.09 -5.78
N ALA A 52 2.14 0.82 -5.95
CA ALA A 52 1.96 2.20 -5.50
C ALA A 52 0.87 2.94 -6.28
N ASN A 53 0.58 2.51 -7.51
CA ASN A 53 -0.48 3.16 -8.28
C ASN A 53 -1.89 2.72 -7.88
N PHE A 54 -2.01 1.88 -6.85
CA PHE A 54 -3.30 1.52 -6.27
C PHE A 54 -3.68 2.44 -5.11
N VAL A 55 -2.83 3.40 -4.77
CA VAL A 55 -3.07 4.29 -3.62
C VAL A 55 -2.80 5.74 -4.01
N GLU A 56 -3.28 6.66 -3.17
CA GLU A 56 -2.93 8.07 -3.26
C GLU A 56 -2.41 8.52 -1.90
N LEU A 57 -1.37 9.32 -1.91
CA LEU A 57 -0.82 9.88 -0.67
C LEU A 57 -1.78 10.90 -0.10
N ILE A 58 -1.92 10.90 1.21
CA ILE A 58 -2.79 11.84 1.91
C ILE A 58 -2.06 12.56 3.02
#